data_3e20bbf0bd72170c6d0715fc8812d63d
#
_entry.id   3e20bbf0bd72170c6d0715fc8812d63d
#
_cell.length_a   1.000
_cell.length_b   1.000
_cell.length_c   1.000
_cell.angle_alpha   90.00
_cell.angle_beta   90.00
_cell.angle_gamma   90.00
#
_symmetry.space_group_name_H-M   'P 1'
#
loop_
_entity.id
_entity.type
_entity.pdbx_description
1 polymer ?
#
loop_
_entity_poly.entity_id
_entity_poly.type
_entity_poly.pdbx_seq_one_letter_code
_entity_poly.pdbx_strand_id
1 'polypeptide(L)'
;MKLTLERSALLNALSHVQNVVERRNTIPILSNVLLSAEGDSLHLTATDLDIEAIDVADANVASEGAVTAPAQTLFDVVRKLPSGADVELELQSENQRLAIRSGRANFALPTLPASDFQTMSGETGGSRFEIGAHDLRRLIDKTRFAISTEETRYYLNGVYMHGASSDGQDVLRTVATDGHRLALAEIPAPTGAAGLAGVIVPRKAVGEMRRLIDGVDGAVVVEVSDAKIVFRAGRAVLTSKLIDGSFPDYARVIPQGNDKKLTIDNKAFEAAVCLLYTSDAADE
;
A
#
# COMPACT_ATOMS: atom_id res chain seq x y z
N MET A 1 0.44 16.88 23.98
CA MET A 1 -0.40 15.82 23.40
C MET A 1 -0.71 14.79 24.48
N LYS A 2 -1.99 14.53 24.74
CA LYS A 2 -2.44 13.45 25.62
C LYS A 2 -3.78 12.91 25.13
N LEU A 3 -3.89 11.59 25.00
CA LEU A 3 -5.10 10.93 24.49
C LEU A 3 -5.21 9.50 25.00
N THR A 4 -6.42 8.94 24.91
CA THR A 4 -6.69 7.52 25.20
C THR A 4 -7.53 6.94 24.07
N LEU A 5 -7.20 5.73 23.62
CA LEU A 5 -7.95 5.03 22.60
C LEU A 5 -7.89 3.52 22.81
N GLU A 6 -8.81 2.79 22.19
CA GLU A 6 -8.79 1.34 22.23
C GLU A 6 -7.58 0.77 21.48
N ARG A 7 -6.95 -0.25 22.05
CA ARG A 7 -5.77 -0.92 21.48
C ARG A 7 -6.02 -1.44 20.06
N SER A 8 -7.22 -1.97 19.77
CA SER A 8 -7.54 -2.50 18.43
C SER A 8 -7.58 -1.40 17.38
N ALA A 9 -8.16 -0.23 17.69
CA ALA A 9 -8.20 0.92 16.80
C ALA A 9 -6.79 1.43 16.49
N LEU A 10 -5.94 1.58 17.51
CA LEU A 10 -4.54 1.99 17.32
C LEU A 10 -3.75 0.96 16.51
N LEU A 11 -3.92 -0.34 16.81
CA LEU A 11 -3.21 -1.39 16.10
C LEU A 11 -3.59 -1.46 14.62
N ASN A 12 -4.87 -1.33 14.30
CA ASN A 12 -5.35 -1.33 12.92
C ASN A 12 -4.74 -0.16 12.14
N ALA A 13 -4.83 1.06 12.66
CA ALA A 13 -4.26 2.22 12.01
C ALA A 13 -2.73 2.10 11.84
N LEU A 14 -2.01 1.64 12.87
CA LEU A 14 -0.57 1.38 12.79
C LEU A 14 -0.24 0.30 11.75
N SER A 15 -1.07 -0.73 11.59
CA SER A 15 -0.83 -1.81 10.63
C SER A 15 -0.87 -1.32 9.18
N HIS A 16 -1.66 -0.28 8.89
CA HIS A 16 -1.75 0.33 7.56
C HIS A 16 -0.56 1.23 7.24
N VAL A 17 0.01 1.91 8.23
CA VAL A 17 1.05 2.91 7.97
C VAL A 17 2.48 2.42 8.20
N GLN A 18 2.70 1.49 9.14
CA GLN A 18 4.04 1.11 9.58
C GLN A 18 4.89 0.42 8.50
N ASN A 19 4.28 -0.20 7.50
CA ASN A 19 5.00 -0.91 6.43
C ASN A 19 5.61 0.03 5.38
N VAL A 20 5.12 1.26 5.30
CA VAL A 20 5.70 2.29 4.43
C VAL A 20 7.11 2.64 4.91
N VAL A 21 7.32 2.63 6.22
CA VAL A 21 8.59 2.95 6.87
C VAL A 21 9.64 1.90 6.53
N GLU A 22 10.79 2.32 6.02
CA GLU A 22 11.93 1.44 5.79
C GLU A 22 12.70 1.17 7.07
N ARG A 23 13.04 -0.11 7.31
CA ARG A 23 13.76 -0.53 8.52
C ARG A 23 15.18 0.03 8.62
N ARG A 24 15.81 0.35 7.49
CA ARG A 24 17.14 0.94 7.40
C ARG A 24 17.05 2.22 6.60
N ASN A 25 16.83 3.33 7.30
CA ASN A 25 16.83 4.65 6.69
C ASN A 25 18.00 5.48 7.26
N THR A 26 18.69 6.20 6.38
CA THR A 26 19.76 7.14 6.78
C THR A 26 19.21 8.42 7.40
N ILE A 27 17.92 8.70 7.17
CA ILE A 27 17.20 9.86 7.70
C ILE A 27 16.33 9.40 8.86
N PRO A 28 16.67 9.69 10.12
CA PRO A 28 16.02 9.12 11.32
C PRO A 28 14.50 9.37 11.36
N ILE A 29 14.03 10.55 10.94
CA ILE A 29 12.61 10.91 10.99
C ILE A 29 11.74 10.00 10.12
N LEU A 30 12.28 9.45 9.01
CA LEU A 30 11.57 8.54 8.11
C LEU A 30 11.41 7.12 8.68
N SER A 31 12.04 6.84 9.83
CA SER A 31 11.79 5.62 10.62
C SER A 31 10.64 5.79 11.61
N ASN A 32 10.10 7.00 11.72
CA ASN A 32 9.03 7.34 12.64
C ASN A 32 7.67 7.39 11.93
N VAL A 33 6.63 7.23 12.72
CA VAL A 33 5.25 7.60 12.37
C VAL A 33 4.94 8.95 13.04
N LEU A 34 4.34 9.86 12.30
CA LEU A 34 3.77 11.09 12.82
C LEU A 34 2.42 10.75 13.46
N LEU A 35 2.24 11.18 14.68
CA LEU A 35 1.02 11.08 15.47
C LEU A 35 0.50 12.49 15.70
N SER A 36 -0.68 12.82 15.18
CA SER A 36 -1.35 14.11 15.38
C SER A 36 -2.71 13.88 16.05
N ALA A 37 -2.88 14.41 17.25
CA ALA A 37 -4.11 14.34 18.02
C ALA A 37 -4.90 15.63 17.82
N GLU A 38 -6.07 15.52 17.18
CA GLU A 38 -6.95 16.64 16.83
C GLU A 38 -8.42 16.25 17.03
N GLY A 39 -9.18 17.11 17.71
CA GLY A 39 -10.59 16.83 18.02
C GLY A 39 -10.74 15.50 18.76
N ASP A 40 -11.51 14.57 18.20
CA ASP A 40 -11.74 13.22 18.75
C ASP A 40 -10.99 12.12 17.96
N SER A 41 -9.85 12.45 17.37
CA SER A 41 -9.12 11.56 16.47
C SER A 41 -7.62 11.61 16.65
N LEU A 42 -6.98 10.47 16.41
CA LEU A 42 -5.54 10.35 16.23
C LEU A 42 -5.25 10.06 14.76
N HIS A 43 -4.57 10.97 14.10
CA HIS A 43 -4.05 10.79 12.75
C HIS A 43 -2.65 10.19 12.82
N LEU A 44 -2.43 9.16 12.00
CA LEU A 44 -1.15 8.49 11.87
C LEU A 44 -0.65 8.66 10.44
N THR A 45 0.55 9.18 10.26
CA THR A 45 1.16 9.36 8.93
C THR A 45 2.55 8.76 8.90
N ALA A 46 2.84 7.98 7.88
CA ALA A 46 4.18 7.44 7.63
C ALA A 46 4.56 7.64 6.17
N THR A 47 5.83 7.91 5.91
CA THR A 47 6.35 8.16 4.56
C THR A 47 7.80 7.72 4.43
N ASP A 48 8.20 7.37 3.20
CA ASP A 48 9.59 7.23 2.78
C ASP A 48 9.97 8.26 1.71
N LEU A 49 9.13 9.31 1.51
CA LEU A 49 9.20 10.38 0.51
C LEU A 49 8.75 9.97 -0.90
N ASP A 50 8.57 8.70 -1.19
CA ASP A 50 8.04 8.20 -2.46
C ASP A 50 6.62 7.64 -2.30
N ILE A 51 6.31 7.16 -1.10
CA ILE A 51 5.00 6.69 -0.71
C ILE A 51 4.64 7.25 0.66
N GLU A 52 3.38 7.57 0.86
CA GLU A 52 2.82 8.02 2.14
C GLU A 52 1.55 7.26 2.45
N ALA A 53 1.43 6.79 3.68
CA ALA A 53 0.19 6.21 4.19
C ALA A 53 -0.31 7.03 5.37
N ILE A 54 -1.61 7.30 5.35
CA ILE A 54 -2.34 7.99 6.43
C ILE A 54 -3.48 7.11 6.86
N ASP A 55 -3.70 7.01 8.16
CA ASP A 55 -4.92 6.44 8.72
C ASP A 55 -5.35 7.19 9.97
N VAL A 56 -6.62 7.04 10.36
CA VAL A 56 -7.25 7.78 11.45
C VAL A 56 -7.94 6.81 12.41
N ALA A 57 -7.60 6.91 13.69
CA ALA A 57 -8.26 6.18 14.77
C ALA A 57 -9.07 7.13 15.64
N ASP A 58 -10.27 6.70 16.07
CA ASP A 58 -11.05 7.43 17.05
C ASP A 58 -10.32 7.40 18.40
N ALA A 59 -10.26 8.55 19.06
CA ALA A 59 -9.52 8.70 20.31
C ALA A 59 -10.21 9.74 21.22
N ASN A 60 -10.11 9.54 22.51
CA ASN A 60 -10.46 10.56 23.48
C ASN A 60 -9.24 11.45 23.72
N VAL A 61 -9.26 12.63 23.09
CA VAL A 61 -8.14 13.58 23.11
C VAL A 61 -8.31 14.54 24.29
N ALA A 62 -7.49 14.38 25.31
CA ALA A 62 -7.45 15.29 26.47
C ALA A 62 -6.60 16.55 26.21
N SER A 63 -5.60 16.45 25.32
CA SER A 63 -4.75 17.57 24.91
C SER A 63 -4.23 17.31 23.50
N GLU A 64 -4.55 18.21 22.59
CA GLU A 64 -4.10 18.17 21.19
C GLU A 64 -2.58 18.34 21.08
N GLY A 65 -2.04 18.00 19.90
CA GLY A 65 -0.65 18.16 19.57
C GLY A 65 -0.15 17.07 18.65
N ALA A 66 1.09 17.21 18.22
CA ALA A 66 1.72 16.28 17.29
C ALA A 66 3.14 15.92 17.72
N VAL A 67 3.53 14.68 17.44
CA VAL A 67 4.85 14.15 17.73
C VAL A 67 5.16 12.98 16.81
N THR A 68 6.44 12.68 16.59
CA THR A 68 6.82 11.46 15.88
C THR A 68 7.39 10.42 16.83
N ALA A 69 7.16 9.14 16.53
CA ALA A 69 7.68 8.01 17.31
C ALA A 69 8.16 6.88 16.37
N PRO A 70 9.14 6.05 16.79
CA PRO A 70 9.62 4.93 16.00
C PRO A 70 8.48 3.96 15.63
N ALA A 71 8.14 3.91 14.34
CA ALA A 71 6.93 3.23 13.83
C ALA A 71 6.90 1.75 14.19
N GLN A 72 7.98 1.02 13.89
CA GLN A 72 8.08 -0.41 14.14
C GLN A 72 8.01 -0.73 15.65
N THR A 73 8.71 0.05 16.48
CA THR A 73 8.72 -0.17 17.93
C THR A 73 7.34 0.11 18.53
N LEU A 74 6.69 1.19 18.13
CA LEU A 74 5.33 1.52 18.55
C LEU A 74 4.35 0.39 18.16
N PHE A 75 4.40 -0.06 16.91
CA PHE A 75 3.58 -1.18 16.45
C PHE A 75 3.82 -2.46 17.26
N ASP A 76 5.08 -2.82 17.51
CA ASP A 76 5.43 -4.04 18.26
C ASP A 76 4.99 -3.97 19.73
N VAL A 77 5.05 -2.78 20.35
CA VAL A 77 4.52 -2.55 21.70
C VAL A 77 3.00 -2.73 21.71
N VAL A 78 2.27 -1.99 20.85
CA VAL A 78 0.80 -2.03 20.79
C VAL A 78 0.29 -3.43 20.47
N ARG A 79 0.96 -4.15 19.56
CA ARG A 79 0.60 -5.53 19.20
C ARG A 79 0.64 -6.50 20.38
N LYS A 80 1.55 -6.27 21.34
CA LYS A 80 1.74 -7.13 22.54
C LYS A 80 0.85 -6.76 23.71
N LEU A 81 0.16 -5.63 23.68
CA LEU A 81 -0.79 -5.26 24.72
C LEU A 81 -2.01 -6.17 24.70
N PRO A 82 -2.72 -6.36 25.84
CA PRO A 82 -3.92 -7.18 25.90
C PRO A 82 -5.03 -6.69 24.97
N SER A 83 -5.79 -7.61 24.38
CA SER A 83 -6.96 -7.26 23.56
C SER A 83 -8.04 -6.60 24.42
N GLY A 84 -8.73 -5.60 23.85
CA GLY A 84 -9.79 -4.83 24.53
C GLY A 84 -9.27 -3.87 25.60
N ALA A 85 -7.95 -3.65 25.71
CA ALA A 85 -7.39 -2.69 26.62
C ALA A 85 -7.36 -1.28 26.02
N ASP A 86 -7.53 -0.27 26.89
CA ASP A 86 -7.26 1.11 26.53
C ASP A 86 -5.75 1.39 26.56
N VAL A 87 -5.33 2.25 25.64
CA VAL A 87 -3.95 2.73 25.53
C VAL A 87 -3.95 4.23 25.71
N GLU A 88 -3.25 4.70 26.73
CA GLU A 88 -2.96 6.12 26.94
C GLU A 88 -1.64 6.46 26.26
N LEU A 89 -1.64 7.50 25.41
CA LEU A 89 -0.46 8.11 24.81
C LEU A 89 -0.28 9.51 25.37
N GLU A 90 0.91 9.81 25.91
CA GLU A 90 1.23 11.11 26.52
C GLU A 90 2.64 11.56 26.13
N LEU A 91 2.73 12.73 25.47
CA LEU A 91 4.04 13.36 25.21
C LEU A 91 4.56 14.01 26.49
N GLN A 92 5.66 13.50 27.00
CA GLN A 92 6.40 14.06 28.13
C GLN A 92 7.39 15.11 27.63
N SER A 93 7.01 16.38 27.72
CA SER A 93 7.80 17.50 27.17
C SER A 93 9.18 17.66 27.82
N GLU A 94 9.33 17.29 29.10
CA GLU A 94 10.59 17.43 29.84
C GLU A 94 11.73 16.57 29.27
N ASN A 95 11.41 15.36 28.78
CA ASN A 95 12.41 14.40 28.31
C ASN A 95 12.22 14.00 26.85
N GLN A 96 11.29 14.64 26.15
CA GLN A 96 11.00 14.38 24.73
C GLN A 96 10.69 12.88 24.46
N ARG A 97 9.83 12.28 25.28
CA ARG A 97 9.43 10.88 25.13
C ARG A 97 7.93 10.75 25.04
N LEU A 98 7.48 9.81 24.21
CA LEU A 98 6.11 9.36 24.16
C LEU A 98 5.92 8.25 25.20
N ALA A 99 5.20 8.54 26.27
CA ALA A 99 4.76 7.53 27.22
C ALA A 99 3.56 6.76 26.66
N ILE A 100 3.58 5.43 26.77
CA ILE A 100 2.53 4.52 26.35
C ILE A 100 2.13 3.72 27.59
N ARG A 101 0.90 3.87 28.05
CA ARG A 101 0.39 3.18 29.23
C ARG A 101 -0.83 2.33 28.88
N SER A 102 -0.88 1.11 29.42
CA SER A 102 -2.04 0.23 29.30
C SER A 102 -2.04 -0.75 30.47
N GLY A 103 -2.99 -0.60 31.39
CA GLY A 103 -3.03 -1.37 32.63
C GLY A 103 -1.73 -1.21 33.47
N ARG A 104 -0.98 -2.29 33.61
CA ARG A 104 0.32 -2.29 34.32
C ARG A 104 1.52 -2.05 33.39
N ALA A 105 1.30 -2.08 32.09
CA ALA A 105 2.35 -1.85 31.11
C ALA A 105 2.65 -0.35 30.98
N ASN A 106 3.94 0.01 31.01
CA ASN A 106 4.40 1.38 30.83
C ASN A 106 5.68 1.38 30.00
N PHE A 107 5.63 2.06 28.85
CA PHE A 107 6.76 2.21 27.95
C PHE A 107 7.01 3.69 27.66
N ALA A 108 8.23 4.02 27.26
CA ALA A 108 8.59 5.37 26.86
C ALA A 108 9.50 5.31 25.62
N LEU A 109 9.00 5.81 24.49
CA LEU A 109 9.72 5.84 23.23
C LEU A 109 10.38 7.22 23.02
N PRO A 110 11.58 7.27 22.42
CA PRO A 110 12.16 8.53 21.98
C PRO A 110 11.30 9.16 20.90
N THR A 111 11.25 10.47 20.85
CA THR A 111 10.47 11.21 19.85
C THR A 111 11.35 12.19 19.09
N LEU A 112 10.89 12.58 17.91
CA LEU A 112 11.42 13.71 17.15
C LEU A 112 10.30 14.73 16.92
N PRO A 113 10.63 16.02 16.75
CA PRO A 113 9.62 17.06 16.51
C PRO A 113 8.78 16.77 15.28
N ALA A 114 7.47 17.01 15.36
CA ALA A 114 6.56 16.88 14.21
C ALA A 114 6.89 17.87 13.10
N SER A 115 7.49 19.03 13.41
CA SER A 115 7.95 20.02 12.43
C SER A 115 8.96 19.52 11.42
N ASP A 116 9.72 18.49 11.79
CA ASP A 116 10.75 17.92 10.94
C ASP A 116 10.21 16.84 9.98
N PHE A 117 8.93 16.43 10.18
CA PHE A 117 8.28 15.42 9.36
C PHE A 117 7.73 16.03 8.08
N GLN A 118 8.13 15.49 6.94
CA GLN A 118 7.68 15.94 5.62
C GLN A 118 6.53 15.04 5.14
N THR A 119 5.43 15.65 4.71
CA THR A 119 4.29 14.97 4.11
C THR A 119 4.26 15.17 2.60
N MET A 120 3.67 14.21 1.89
CA MET A 120 3.47 14.30 0.44
C MET A 120 2.22 15.14 0.10
N SER A 121 2.17 16.37 0.59
CA SER A 121 1.04 17.29 0.40
C SER A 121 0.76 17.59 -1.07
N GLY A 122 -0.49 17.81 -1.41
CA GLY A 122 -0.96 18.34 -2.69
C GLY A 122 -2.15 17.59 -3.24
N GLU A 123 -3.10 18.34 -3.80
CA GLU A 123 -4.22 17.78 -4.55
C GLU A 123 -3.70 17.03 -5.78
N THR A 124 -4.22 15.86 -6.02
CA THR A 124 -4.05 15.14 -7.27
C THR A 124 -5.12 15.66 -8.23
N GLY A 125 -4.78 16.69 -9.01
CA GLY A 125 -5.57 17.00 -10.21
C GLY A 125 -5.40 15.85 -11.19
N GLY A 126 -6.47 15.38 -11.84
CA GLY A 126 -6.39 14.31 -12.84
C GLY A 126 -7.63 13.41 -12.87
N SER A 127 -7.46 12.16 -13.30
CA SER A 127 -8.55 11.19 -13.38
C SER A 127 -8.93 10.70 -11.99
N ARG A 128 -10.25 10.64 -11.72
CA ARG A 128 -10.81 10.08 -10.48
C ARG A 128 -11.89 9.06 -10.82
N PHE A 129 -11.83 7.92 -10.18
CA PHE A 129 -12.83 6.86 -10.31
C PHE A 129 -12.96 6.04 -9.01
N GLU A 130 -14.07 5.32 -8.91
CA GLU A 130 -14.30 4.38 -7.82
C GLU A 130 -14.25 2.95 -8.35
N ILE A 131 -13.58 2.06 -7.63
CA ILE A 131 -13.44 0.65 -7.96
C ILE A 131 -13.77 -0.20 -6.73
N GLY A 132 -14.50 -1.29 -6.91
CA GLY A 132 -14.73 -2.25 -5.82
C GLY A 132 -13.40 -2.82 -5.29
N ALA A 133 -13.25 -2.92 -3.97
CA ALA A 133 -12.04 -3.47 -3.35
C ALA A 133 -11.73 -4.89 -3.84
N HIS A 134 -12.76 -5.70 -4.11
CA HIS A 134 -12.61 -7.04 -4.70
C HIS A 134 -11.98 -6.99 -6.10
N ASP A 135 -12.45 -6.08 -6.98
CA ASP A 135 -11.95 -5.97 -8.34
C ASP A 135 -10.52 -5.42 -8.37
N LEU A 136 -10.24 -4.42 -7.53
CA LEU A 136 -8.88 -3.89 -7.37
C LEU A 136 -7.93 -4.97 -6.85
N ARG A 137 -8.35 -5.77 -5.86
CA ARG A 137 -7.59 -6.91 -5.34
C ARG A 137 -7.30 -7.93 -6.45
N ARG A 138 -8.30 -8.26 -7.27
CA ARG A 138 -8.15 -9.17 -8.41
C ARG A 138 -7.13 -8.64 -9.42
N LEU A 139 -7.19 -7.37 -9.80
CA LEU A 139 -6.25 -6.75 -10.72
C LEU A 139 -4.81 -6.84 -10.20
N ILE A 140 -4.61 -6.54 -8.91
CA ILE A 140 -3.29 -6.60 -8.26
C ILE A 140 -2.78 -8.05 -8.18
N ASP A 141 -3.57 -8.96 -7.63
CA ASP A 141 -3.13 -10.33 -7.36
C ASP A 141 -2.83 -11.11 -8.65
N LYS A 142 -3.51 -10.74 -9.76
CA LYS A 142 -3.27 -11.35 -11.08
C LYS A 142 -2.05 -10.81 -11.81
N THR A 143 -1.46 -9.69 -11.38
CA THR A 143 -0.36 -9.05 -12.12
C THR A 143 0.92 -8.88 -11.31
N ARG A 144 0.82 -8.59 -9.99
CA ARG A 144 1.98 -8.24 -9.16
C ARG A 144 3.13 -9.24 -9.16
N PHE A 145 2.87 -10.53 -9.38
CA PHE A 145 3.92 -11.57 -9.38
C PHE A 145 4.86 -11.47 -10.59
N ALA A 146 4.43 -10.78 -11.66
CA ALA A 146 5.23 -10.58 -12.86
C ALA A 146 6.01 -9.25 -12.86
N ILE A 147 5.96 -8.47 -11.78
CA ILE A 147 6.73 -7.23 -11.65
C ILE A 147 8.23 -7.56 -11.61
N SER A 148 9.03 -6.84 -12.41
CA SER A 148 10.49 -6.96 -12.40
C SER A 148 11.10 -6.48 -11.08
N THR A 149 12.25 -7.02 -10.74
CA THR A 149 13.11 -6.58 -9.63
C THR A 149 14.44 -6.03 -10.10
N GLU A 150 14.68 -5.97 -11.40
CA GLU A 150 15.92 -5.47 -11.98
C GLU A 150 15.97 -3.94 -11.91
N GLU A 151 17.00 -3.40 -11.29
CA GLU A 151 17.19 -1.96 -11.13
C GLU A 151 17.41 -1.23 -12.45
N THR A 152 18.05 -1.88 -13.43
CA THR A 152 18.34 -1.29 -14.74
C THR A 152 17.10 -1.09 -15.61
N ARG A 153 16.06 -1.87 -15.37
CA ARG A 153 14.76 -1.79 -16.06
C ARG A 153 13.68 -1.24 -15.14
N TYR A 154 13.94 -0.10 -14.49
CA TYR A 154 13.09 0.50 -13.47
C TYR A 154 11.64 0.71 -13.93
N TYR A 155 11.40 0.97 -15.23
CA TYR A 155 10.05 1.11 -15.82
C TYR A 155 9.25 -0.19 -15.81
N LEU A 156 9.85 -1.35 -15.50
CA LEU A 156 9.18 -2.63 -15.27
C LEU A 156 8.99 -2.94 -13.78
N ASN A 157 9.47 -2.08 -12.86
CA ASN A 157 9.40 -2.33 -11.40
C ASN A 157 8.05 -1.92 -10.79
N GLY A 158 6.99 -2.01 -11.58
CA GLY A 158 5.64 -1.67 -11.17
C GLY A 158 4.59 -2.37 -12.00
N VAL A 159 3.33 -2.05 -11.70
CA VAL A 159 2.17 -2.45 -12.48
C VAL A 159 1.76 -1.28 -13.37
N TYR A 160 1.68 -1.52 -14.67
CA TYR A 160 1.14 -0.59 -15.64
C TYR A 160 -0.38 -0.65 -15.60
N MET A 161 -1.02 0.46 -15.26
CA MET A 161 -2.48 0.61 -15.17
C MET A 161 -2.96 1.63 -16.20
N HIS A 162 -3.93 1.25 -17.04
CA HIS A 162 -4.45 2.13 -18.08
C HIS A 162 -5.86 1.76 -18.51
N GLY A 163 -6.56 2.71 -19.13
CA GLY A 163 -7.78 2.45 -19.90
C GLY A 163 -7.45 1.74 -21.21
N ALA A 164 -8.27 0.79 -21.61
CA ALA A 164 -8.13 0.06 -22.87
C ALA A 164 -9.52 -0.29 -23.45
N SER A 165 -9.55 -0.81 -24.67
CA SER A 165 -10.75 -1.42 -25.24
C SER A 165 -10.50 -2.92 -25.43
N SER A 166 -11.45 -3.75 -25.02
CA SER A 166 -11.45 -5.21 -25.16
C SER A 166 -12.81 -5.63 -25.67
N ASP A 167 -12.86 -6.30 -26.83
CA ASP A 167 -14.10 -6.74 -27.50
C ASP A 167 -15.17 -5.62 -27.67
N GLY A 168 -14.70 -4.39 -27.91
CA GLY A 168 -15.57 -3.22 -28.08
C GLY A 168 -16.11 -2.62 -26.78
N GLN A 169 -15.63 -3.06 -25.64
CA GLN A 169 -15.97 -2.51 -24.32
C GLN A 169 -14.76 -1.80 -23.70
N ASP A 170 -15.02 -0.70 -23.02
CA ASP A 170 -13.97 -0.03 -22.25
C ASP A 170 -13.63 -0.85 -21.01
N VAL A 171 -12.34 -1.04 -20.79
CA VAL A 171 -11.80 -1.80 -19.65
C VAL A 171 -10.72 -1.02 -18.92
N LEU A 172 -10.64 -1.21 -17.62
CA LEU A 172 -9.46 -0.85 -16.83
C LEU A 172 -8.54 -2.06 -16.80
N ARG A 173 -7.33 -1.89 -17.31
CA ARG A 173 -6.36 -2.97 -17.47
C ARG A 173 -5.12 -2.74 -16.62
N THR A 174 -4.59 -3.80 -16.05
CA THR A 174 -3.31 -3.85 -15.38
C THR A 174 -2.40 -4.86 -16.07
N VAL A 175 -1.13 -4.48 -16.24
CA VAL A 175 -0.10 -5.32 -16.87
C VAL A 175 1.18 -5.25 -16.08
N ALA A 176 1.87 -6.37 -15.95
CA ALA A 176 3.23 -6.44 -15.42
C ALA A 176 4.06 -7.44 -16.20
N THR A 177 5.34 -7.18 -16.34
CA THR A 177 6.31 -8.09 -16.97
C THR A 177 7.70 -7.89 -16.40
N ASP A 178 8.48 -8.94 -16.35
CA ASP A 178 9.91 -8.92 -16.03
C ASP A 178 10.78 -9.23 -17.28
N GLY A 179 10.16 -9.34 -18.46
CA GLY A 179 10.80 -9.67 -19.72
C GLY A 179 10.82 -11.18 -20.03
N HIS A 180 10.51 -12.04 -19.06
CA HIS A 180 10.41 -13.50 -19.22
C HIS A 180 8.94 -13.99 -19.17
N ARG A 181 8.14 -13.33 -18.37
CA ARG A 181 6.69 -13.57 -18.24
C ARG A 181 5.93 -12.27 -18.28
N LEU A 182 4.68 -12.34 -18.71
CA LEU A 182 3.75 -11.23 -18.74
C LEU A 182 2.45 -11.67 -18.08
N ALA A 183 1.93 -10.81 -17.22
CA ALA A 183 0.63 -10.96 -16.61
C ALA A 183 -0.26 -9.78 -16.97
N LEU A 184 -1.50 -10.07 -17.37
CA LEU A 184 -2.52 -9.09 -17.73
C LEU A 184 -3.81 -9.44 -17.02
N ALA A 185 -4.46 -8.43 -16.45
CA ALA A 185 -5.81 -8.54 -15.90
C ALA A 185 -6.62 -7.31 -16.26
N GLU A 186 -7.91 -7.51 -16.46
CA GLU A 186 -8.83 -6.44 -16.80
C GLU A 186 -10.20 -6.62 -16.15
N ILE A 187 -10.89 -5.52 -15.98
CA ILE A 187 -12.27 -5.42 -15.53
C ILE A 187 -13.00 -4.41 -16.42
N PRO A 188 -14.33 -4.43 -16.50
CA PRO A 188 -15.07 -3.33 -17.10
C PRO A 188 -14.63 -2.00 -16.50
N ALA A 189 -14.41 -0.99 -17.33
CA ALA A 189 -13.89 0.29 -16.85
C ALA A 189 -14.88 0.96 -15.89
N PRO A 190 -14.49 1.27 -14.66
CA PRO A 190 -15.29 2.13 -13.79
C PRO A 190 -15.50 3.50 -14.45
N THR A 191 -16.59 4.18 -14.08
CA THR A 191 -16.87 5.54 -14.56
C THR A 191 -15.70 6.47 -14.19
N GLY A 192 -15.10 7.10 -15.21
CA GLY A 192 -13.93 7.95 -15.07
C GLY A 192 -12.59 7.25 -15.35
N ALA A 193 -12.57 5.93 -15.52
CA ALA A 193 -11.35 5.16 -15.80
C ALA A 193 -11.15 4.81 -17.28
N ALA A 194 -12.18 4.89 -18.13
CA ALA A 194 -12.12 4.48 -19.55
C ALA A 194 -11.02 5.21 -20.34
N GLY A 195 -10.82 6.53 -20.08
CA GLY A 195 -9.79 7.34 -20.71
C GLY A 195 -8.49 7.48 -19.90
N LEU A 196 -8.27 6.61 -18.92
CA LEU A 196 -7.08 6.71 -18.06
C LEU A 196 -5.81 6.57 -18.90
N ALA A 197 -4.98 7.60 -18.92
CA ALA A 197 -3.63 7.53 -19.46
C ALA A 197 -2.82 6.48 -18.68
N GLY A 198 -1.97 5.75 -19.37
CA GLY A 198 -1.19 4.69 -18.77
C GLY A 198 -0.20 5.21 -17.73
N VAL A 199 -0.24 4.65 -16.53
CA VAL A 199 0.65 4.98 -15.42
C VAL A 199 1.31 3.73 -14.87
N ILE A 200 2.56 3.87 -14.38
CA ILE A 200 3.31 2.76 -13.78
C ILE A 200 3.30 2.94 -12.26
N VAL A 201 2.53 2.12 -11.57
CA VAL A 201 2.42 2.11 -10.10
C VAL A 201 3.56 1.30 -9.52
N PRO A 202 4.44 1.88 -8.68
CA PRO A 202 5.60 1.19 -8.14
C PRO A 202 5.25 -0.08 -7.35
N ARG A 203 6.12 -1.09 -7.40
CA ARG A 203 5.94 -2.37 -6.70
C ARG A 203 5.61 -2.22 -5.21
N LYS A 204 6.29 -1.29 -4.51
CA LYS A 204 6.03 -1.02 -3.09
C LYS A 204 4.60 -0.50 -2.89
N ALA A 205 4.17 0.47 -3.70
CA ALA A 205 2.82 1.02 -3.64
C ALA A 205 1.75 -0.05 -3.92
N VAL A 206 1.96 -0.91 -4.92
CA VAL A 206 1.06 -2.05 -5.22
C VAL A 206 0.96 -2.99 -4.02
N GLY A 207 2.07 -3.25 -3.34
CA GLY A 207 2.10 -4.09 -2.14
C GLY A 207 1.34 -3.48 -0.96
N GLU A 208 1.54 -2.19 -0.69
CA GLU A 208 0.85 -1.49 0.40
C GLU A 208 -0.64 -1.30 0.09
N MET A 209 -1.00 -0.95 -1.15
CA MET A 209 -2.39 -0.89 -1.58
C MET A 209 -3.11 -2.23 -1.37
N ARG A 210 -2.45 -3.35 -1.72
CA ARG A 210 -3.01 -4.70 -1.52
C ARG A 210 -3.30 -4.99 -0.04
N ARG A 211 -2.43 -4.52 0.87
CA ARG A 211 -2.64 -4.66 2.32
C ARG A 211 -3.76 -3.76 2.83
N LEU A 212 -3.77 -2.51 2.36
CA LEU A 212 -4.77 -1.52 2.76
C LEU A 212 -6.21 -1.95 2.43
N ILE A 213 -6.40 -2.66 1.31
CA ILE A 213 -7.71 -3.17 0.89
C ILE A 213 -8.02 -4.59 1.41
N ASP A 214 -7.13 -5.18 2.22
CA ASP A 214 -7.38 -6.49 2.81
C ASP A 214 -8.49 -6.39 3.87
N GLY A 215 -9.55 -7.20 3.72
CA GLY A 215 -10.73 -7.11 4.57
C GLY A 215 -11.67 -5.93 4.28
N VAL A 216 -11.41 -5.11 3.26
CA VAL A 216 -12.33 -4.06 2.81
C VAL A 216 -13.32 -4.64 1.81
N ASP A 217 -14.61 -4.50 2.07
CA ASP A 217 -15.70 -4.94 1.17
C ASP A 217 -16.33 -3.79 0.37
N GLY A 218 -15.89 -2.56 0.61
CA GLY A 218 -16.42 -1.34 0.00
C GLY A 218 -15.73 -0.93 -1.28
N ALA A 219 -16.03 0.29 -1.72
CA ALA A 219 -15.36 0.94 -2.83
C ALA A 219 -14.05 1.61 -2.38
N VAL A 220 -13.09 1.63 -3.29
CA VAL A 220 -11.83 2.37 -3.18
C VAL A 220 -11.88 3.51 -4.19
N VAL A 221 -11.64 4.72 -3.73
CA VAL A 221 -11.47 5.87 -4.61
C VAL A 221 -10.02 5.92 -5.08
N VAL A 222 -9.84 5.99 -6.39
CA VAL A 222 -8.52 6.12 -7.03
C VAL A 222 -8.44 7.47 -7.73
N GLU A 223 -7.40 8.23 -7.42
CA GLU A 223 -7.09 9.50 -8.06
C GLU A 223 -5.71 9.39 -8.72
N VAL A 224 -5.61 9.73 -9.99
CA VAL A 224 -4.37 9.60 -10.78
C VAL A 224 -4.04 10.92 -11.42
N SER A 225 -2.85 11.42 -11.18
CA SER A 225 -2.23 12.55 -11.89
C SER A 225 -1.02 12.08 -12.69
N ASP A 226 -0.35 12.99 -13.36
CA ASP A 226 0.87 12.69 -14.14
C ASP A 226 2.03 12.16 -13.27
N ALA A 227 2.07 12.55 -11.98
CA ALA A 227 3.19 12.21 -11.09
C ALA A 227 2.83 11.35 -9.89
N LYS A 228 1.55 11.29 -9.52
CA LYS A 228 1.10 10.63 -8.28
C LYS A 228 -0.17 9.82 -8.50
N ILE A 229 -0.33 8.80 -7.67
CA ILE A 229 -1.58 8.05 -7.52
C ILE A 229 -1.99 8.04 -6.05
N VAL A 230 -3.28 8.21 -5.78
CA VAL A 230 -3.86 8.16 -4.43
C VAL A 230 -4.96 7.11 -4.39
N PHE A 231 -4.93 6.30 -3.36
CA PHE A 231 -5.97 5.32 -3.04
C PHE A 231 -6.59 5.67 -1.69
N ARG A 232 -7.93 5.73 -1.65
CA ARG A 232 -8.69 5.97 -0.42
C ARG A 232 -9.63 4.80 -0.15
N ALA A 233 -9.45 4.14 0.97
CA ALA A 233 -10.26 3.03 1.43
C ALA A 233 -10.74 3.32 2.86
N GLY A 234 -11.99 3.69 3.02
CA GLY A 234 -12.49 4.18 4.30
C GLY A 234 -11.74 5.43 4.78
N ARG A 235 -11.11 5.35 5.95
CA ARG A 235 -10.28 6.43 6.51
C ARG A 235 -8.83 6.38 6.06
N ALA A 236 -8.40 5.25 5.55
CA ALA A 236 -7.01 5.05 5.14
C ALA A 236 -6.76 5.65 3.75
N VAL A 237 -5.63 6.33 3.61
CA VAL A 237 -5.18 6.96 2.37
C VAL A 237 -3.75 6.52 2.08
N LEU A 238 -3.51 6.07 0.86
CA LEU A 238 -2.18 5.75 0.35
C LEU A 238 -1.88 6.64 -0.84
N THR A 239 -0.83 7.42 -0.75
CA THR A 239 -0.30 8.26 -1.84
C THR A 239 1.04 7.69 -2.30
N SER A 240 1.25 7.57 -3.61
CA SER A 240 2.53 7.17 -4.17
C SER A 240 2.91 8.04 -5.35
N LYS A 241 4.20 8.34 -5.49
CA LYS A 241 4.75 8.78 -6.76
C LYS A 241 4.60 7.65 -7.78
N LEU A 242 4.45 8.03 -9.04
CA LEU A 242 4.46 7.10 -10.17
C LEU A 242 5.89 6.92 -10.69
N ILE A 243 6.15 5.81 -11.35
CA ILE A 243 7.42 5.63 -12.05
C ILE A 243 7.37 6.47 -13.33
N ASP A 244 8.31 7.41 -13.44
CA ASP A 244 8.51 8.20 -14.66
C ASP A 244 9.20 7.33 -15.72
N GLY A 245 8.45 6.91 -16.74
CA GLY A 245 8.95 6.05 -17.79
C GLY A 245 7.85 5.56 -18.71
N SER A 246 8.25 5.00 -19.85
CA SER A 246 7.33 4.41 -20.81
C SER A 246 7.29 2.89 -20.64
N PHE A 247 6.11 2.34 -20.34
CA PHE A 247 5.92 0.90 -20.31
C PHE A 247 6.00 0.35 -21.75
N PRO A 248 6.64 -0.81 -21.98
CA PRO A 248 6.77 -1.39 -23.31
C PRO A 248 5.42 -1.70 -23.96
N ASP A 249 5.37 -1.67 -25.30
CA ASP A 249 4.21 -2.12 -26.06
C ASP A 249 4.05 -3.64 -25.90
N TYR A 250 3.39 -4.02 -24.82
CA TYR A 250 3.19 -5.42 -24.43
C TYR A 250 2.26 -6.18 -25.39
N ALA A 251 1.43 -5.47 -26.19
CA ALA A 251 0.52 -6.10 -27.13
C ALA A 251 1.28 -6.90 -28.20
N ARG A 252 2.49 -6.46 -28.53
CA ARG A 252 3.34 -7.12 -29.54
C ARG A 252 3.89 -8.47 -29.09
N VAL A 253 3.98 -8.72 -27.80
CA VAL A 253 4.52 -9.98 -27.27
C VAL A 253 3.44 -11.00 -26.92
N ILE A 254 2.16 -10.60 -26.99
CA ILE A 254 1.04 -11.52 -26.79
C ILE A 254 0.84 -12.32 -28.07
N PRO A 255 0.98 -13.66 -28.03
CA PRO A 255 0.80 -14.50 -29.20
C PRO A 255 -0.60 -14.38 -29.79
N GLN A 256 -0.67 -14.25 -31.12
CA GLN A 256 -1.91 -14.15 -31.88
C GLN A 256 -2.12 -15.42 -32.71
N GLY A 257 -3.37 -15.77 -33.02
CA GLY A 257 -3.70 -16.85 -33.94
C GLY A 257 -3.44 -18.27 -33.42
N ASN A 258 -3.39 -18.46 -32.09
CA ASN A 258 -3.30 -19.80 -31.51
C ASN A 258 -4.60 -20.57 -31.72
N ASP A 259 -4.57 -21.62 -32.54
CA ASP A 259 -5.71 -22.45 -32.88
C ASP A 259 -5.79 -23.78 -32.11
N LYS A 260 -4.70 -24.17 -31.45
CA LYS A 260 -4.61 -25.40 -30.65
C LYS A 260 -5.02 -25.17 -29.22
N LYS A 261 -6.10 -25.82 -28.81
CA LYS A 261 -6.65 -25.71 -27.44
C LYS A 261 -6.38 -26.98 -26.65
N LEU A 262 -5.88 -26.82 -25.43
CA LEU A 262 -5.74 -27.86 -24.45
C LEU A 262 -6.69 -27.59 -23.28
N THR A 263 -7.55 -28.55 -22.98
CA THR A 263 -8.38 -28.52 -21.77
C THR A 263 -7.84 -29.54 -20.78
N ILE A 264 -7.51 -29.10 -19.59
CA ILE A 264 -6.86 -29.92 -18.57
C ILE A 264 -7.41 -29.56 -17.19
N ASP A 265 -7.44 -30.53 -16.28
CA ASP A 265 -7.76 -30.29 -14.87
C ASP A 265 -6.68 -29.42 -14.23
N ASN A 266 -7.10 -28.31 -13.60
CA ASN A 266 -6.19 -27.32 -13.03
C ASN A 266 -5.26 -27.92 -11.95
N LYS A 267 -5.81 -28.75 -11.05
CA LYS A 267 -5.03 -29.33 -9.95
C LYS A 267 -4.04 -30.39 -10.45
N ALA A 268 -4.44 -31.20 -11.42
CA ALA A 268 -3.56 -32.18 -12.04
C ALA A 268 -2.41 -31.51 -12.79
N PHE A 269 -2.69 -30.40 -13.48
CA PHE A 269 -1.66 -29.63 -14.19
C PHE A 269 -0.71 -28.94 -13.23
N GLU A 270 -1.23 -28.31 -12.19
CA GLU A 270 -0.42 -27.66 -11.13
C GLU A 270 0.55 -28.68 -10.49
N ALA A 271 0.05 -29.84 -10.12
CA ALA A 271 0.87 -30.90 -9.52
C ALA A 271 1.98 -31.38 -10.47
N ALA A 272 1.70 -31.53 -11.76
CA ALA A 272 2.69 -31.93 -12.77
C ALA A 272 3.76 -30.87 -12.98
N VAL A 273 3.40 -29.59 -13.06
CA VAL A 273 4.34 -28.46 -13.18
C VAL A 273 5.24 -28.36 -11.95
N CYS A 274 4.68 -28.52 -10.73
CA CYS A 274 5.48 -28.51 -9.51
C CYS A 274 6.52 -29.65 -9.46
N LEU A 275 6.16 -30.84 -9.95
CA LEU A 275 7.09 -31.98 -9.99
C LEU A 275 8.26 -31.75 -10.97
N LEU A 276 7.99 -31.15 -12.12
CA LEU A 276 9.03 -30.83 -13.11
C LEU A 276 10.04 -29.83 -12.56
N TYR A 277 9.58 -28.80 -11.85
CA TYR A 277 10.46 -27.80 -11.22
C TYR A 277 11.38 -28.40 -10.15
N THR A 278 10.92 -29.42 -9.42
CA THR A 278 11.75 -30.07 -8.39
C THR A 278 12.74 -31.08 -8.97
N SER A 279 12.55 -31.60 -10.20
CA SER A 279 13.48 -32.52 -10.82
C SER A 279 14.70 -31.83 -11.45
N ASP A 280 14.52 -30.66 -12.05
CA ASP A 280 15.63 -29.90 -12.65
C ASP A 280 16.61 -29.33 -11.61
N ALA A 281 16.15 -29.12 -10.36
CA ALA A 281 17.01 -28.67 -9.26
C ALA A 281 17.87 -29.80 -8.66
N ALA A 282 17.66 -31.05 -9.04
CA ALA A 282 18.41 -32.21 -8.54
C ALA A 282 19.53 -32.69 -9.49
N ASP A 283 19.57 -32.19 -10.73
CA ASP A 283 20.50 -32.59 -11.77
C ASP A 283 21.64 -31.57 -12.03
N GLU A 284 21.69 -30.43 -11.31
CA GLU A 284 22.80 -29.50 -11.21
C GLU A 284 23.48 -29.61 -9.81
#